data_9799079d32b167f2fe8cf90342b47556
#
_entry.id   9799079d32b167f2fe8cf90342b47556
#
_cell.length_a   1.000
_cell.length_b   1.000
_cell.length_c   1.000
_cell.angle_alpha   90.00
_cell.angle_beta   90.00
_cell.angle_gamma   90.00
#
_symmetry.space_group_name_H-M   'P 1'
#
loop_
_entity.id
_entity.type
_entity.pdbx_description
1 polymer ?
#
loop_
_entity_poly.entity_id
_entity_poly.type
_entity_poly.pdbx_seq_one_letter_code
_entity_poly.pdbx_strand_id
1 'polypeptide(L)'
;MIKIGIDAMGGDFAPEVAVEGAVMALSRIDKESRVVLFGDEKRILELLKKHNCPAEKFDIVPTTQVIEMGDHPAKAFVSKADSSITVGFNYLAEGKIDVKKYNALKSK
;
A
#
# COMPACT_ATOMS: atom_id res chain seq x y z
N MET A 1 6.79 7.53 -16.36
CA MET A 1 6.83 6.54 -15.23
C MET A 1 5.44 6.34 -14.68
N ILE A 2 5.03 5.10 -14.55
CA ILE A 2 3.75 4.76 -13.94
C ILE A 2 3.97 4.43 -12.46
N LYS A 3 3.21 5.08 -11.58
CA LYS A 3 3.28 4.82 -10.15
C LYS A 3 2.04 4.06 -9.71
N ILE A 4 2.24 2.89 -9.13
CA ILE A 4 1.17 2.01 -8.69
C ILE A 4 1.16 2.00 -7.17
N GLY A 5 0.06 2.46 -6.59
CA GLY A 5 -0.10 2.48 -5.14
C GLY A 5 -0.70 1.18 -4.63
N ILE A 6 -0.15 0.66 -3.56
CA ILE A 6 -0.67 -0.52 -2.88
C ILE A 6 -0.95 -0.19 -1.42
N ASP A 7 -2.17 -0.46 -0.98
CA ASP A 7 -2.53 -0.38 0.43
C ASP A 7 -1.94 -1.61 1.13
N ALA A 8 -0.79 -1.41 1.78
CA ALA A 8 -0.10 -2.51 2.44
C ALA A 8 -0.84 -3.03 3.67
N MET A 9 -1.80 -2.26 4.18
CA MET A 9 -2.54 -2.63 5.39
C MET A 9 -3.91 -3.23 5.07
N GLY A 10 -4.24 -3.39 3.80
CA GLY A 10 -5.53 -3.96 3.41
C GLY A 10 -5.53 -5.48 3.43
N GLY A 11 -6.64 -6.06 3.88
CA GLY A 11 -6.81 -7.50 3.90
C GLY A 11 -6.53 -8.14 5.24
N ASP A 12 -6.93 -9.40 5.38
CA ASP A 12 -6.88 -10.12 6.65
C ASP A 12 -5.45 -10.45 7.11
N PHE A 13 -4.53 -10.57 6.18
CA PHE A 13 -3.15 -10.96 6.47
C PHE A 13 -2.16 -9.85 6.19
N ALA A 14 -2.65 -8.62 6.15
CA ALA A 14 -1.79 -7.46 5.97
C ALA A 14 -1.02 -7.17 7.26
N PRO A 15 0.20 -6.61 7.14
CA PRO A 15 0.85 -6.25 5.87
C PRO A 15 1.68 -7.37 5.23
N GLU A 16 1.79 -8.53 5.86
CA GLU A 16 2.71 -9.58 5.42
C GLU A 16 2.46 -10.01 3.97
N VAL A 17 1.23 -10.34 3.65
CA VAL A 17 0.88 -10.82 2.31
C VAL A 17 1.02 -9.72 1.26
N ALA A 18 0.62 -8.50 1.61
CA ALA A 18 0.71 -7.38 0.69
C ALA A 18 2.16 -7.06 0.33
N VAL A 19 3.05 -7.04 1.33
CA VAL A 19 4.47 -6.78 1.09
C VAL A 19 5.11 -7.91 0.32
N GLU A 20 4.81 -9.16 0.66
CA GLU A 20 5.32 -10.30 -0.07
C GLU A 20 4.92 -10.25 -1.54
N GLY A 21 3.65 -9.95 -1.81
CA GLY A 21 3.16 -9.81 -3.17
C GLY A 21 3.86 -8.68 -3.93
N ALA A 22 4.10 -7.56 -3.27
CA ALA A 22 4.82 -6.44 -3.86
C ALA A 22 6.25 -6.81 -4.24
N VAL A 23 6.93 -7.54 -3.35
CA VAL A 23 8.30 -8.01 -3.63
C VAL A 23 8.32 -8.94 -4.84
N MET A 24 7.37 -9.85 -4.91
CA MET A 24 7.27 -10.77 -6.04
C MET A 24 6.98 -10.03 -7.35
N ALA A 25 6.19 -8.97 -7.29
CA ALA A 25 5.81 -8.20 -8.46
C ALA A 25 6.98 -7.42 -9.07
N LEU A 26 8.01 -7.09 -8.29
CA LEU A 26 9.15 -6.32 -8.78
C LEU A 26 9.83 -6.96 -9.99
N SER A 27 9.85 -8.28 -10.04
CA SER A 27 10.48 -8.99 -11.16
C SER A 27 9.62 -9.01 -12.42
N ARG A 28 8.36 -8.60 -12.30
CA ARG A 28 7.39 -8.68 -13.39
C ARG A 28 6.92 -7.33 -13.91
N ILE A 29 7.25 -6.26 -13.21
CA ILE A 29 6.85 -4.93 -13.65
C ILE A 29 7.96 -4.29 -14.47
N ASP A 30 7.56 -3.31 -15.26
CA ASP A 30 8.44 -2.49 -16.06
C ASP A 30 9.44 -1.74 -15.20
N LYS A 31 10.65 -1.54 -15.70
CA LYS A 31 11.64 -0.73 -14.99
C LYS A 31 11.20 0.71 -14.82
N GLU A 32 10.31 1.17 -15.69
CA GLU A 32 9.77 2.53 -15.64
C GLU A 32 8.61 2.66 -14.67
N SER A 33 8.10 1.54 -14.15
CA SER A 33 7.02 1.56 -13.18
C SER A 33 7.58 1.57 -11.78
N ARG A 34 6.84 2.20 -10.87
CA ARG A 34 7.25 2.30 -9.47
C ARG A 34 6.09 1.90 -8.58
N VAL A 35 6.37 1.10 -7.56
CA VAL A 35 5.36 0.69 -6.58
C VAL A 35 5.48 1.58 -5.36
N VAL A 36 4.34 2.12 -4.92
CA VAL A 36 4.23 2.97 -3.74
C VAL A 36 3.44 2.20 -2.69
N LEU A 37 4.04 1.94 -1.55
CA LEU A 37 3.41 1.20 -0.45
C LEU A 37 2.88 2.17 0.60
N PHE A 38 1.61 2.04 0.96
CA PHE A 38 0.98 2.86 1.98
C PHE A 38 0.73 2.00 3.22
N GLY A 39 1.28 2.40 4.34
CA GLY A 39 1.07 1.63 5.56
C GLY A 39 2.04 1.97 6.67
N ASP A 40 2.13 1.08 7.65
CA ASP A 40 3.05 1.21 8.76
C ASP A 40 4.49 1.02 8.25
N GLU A 41 5.21 2.12 8.16
CA GLU A 41 6.56 2.12 7.59
C GLU A 41 7.49 1.13 8.30
N LYS A 42 7.46 1.11 9.62
CA LYS A 42 8.35 0.24 10.39
C LYS A 42 8.11 -1.23 10.05
N ARG A 43 6.85 -1.64 10.03
CA ARG A 43 6.50 -3.02 9.70
C ARG A 43 6.83 -3.37 8.27
N ILE A 44 6.59 -2.44 7.35
CA ILE A 44 6.93 -2.64 5.93
C ILE A 44 8.44 -2.81 5.77
N LEU A 45 9.23 -1.97 6.42
CA LEU A 45 10.69 -2.08 6.34
C LEU A 45 11.20 -3.39 6.92
N GLU A 46 10.63 -3.84 8.03
CA GLU A 46 11.01 -5.12 8.64
C GLU A 46 10.70 -6.29 7.70
N LEU A 47 9.56 -6.25 7.03
CA LEU A 47 9.16 -7.30 6.09
C LEU A 47 10.02 -7.29 4.84
N LEU A 48 10.36 -6.12 4.31
CA LEU A 48 11.26 -6.03 3.17
C LEU A 48 12.63 -6.61 3.51
N LYS A 49 13.12 -6.33 4.70
CA LYS A 49 14.38 -6.89 5.18
C LYS A 49 14.31 -8.41 5.27
N LYS A 50 13.19 -8.92 5.77
CA LYS A 50 12.96 -10.37 5.88
C LYS A 50 13.03 -11.05 4.51
N HIS A 51 12.55 -10.38 3.48
CA HIS A 51 12.57 -10.90 2.12
C HIS A 51 13.84 -10.52 1.34
N ASN A 52 14.83 -9.96 2.01
CA ASN A 52 16.08 -9.53 1.40
C ASN A 52 15.87 -8.55 0.24
N CYS A 53 14.85 -7.69 0.37
CA CYS A 53 14.52 -6.72 -0.66
C CYS A 53 14.91 -5.32 -0.18
N PRO A 54 15.73 -4.58 -0.96
CA PRO A 54 16.08 -3.21 -0.59
C PRO A 54 14.85 -2.31 -0.58
N ALA A 55 14.70 -1.52 0.50
CA ALA A 55 13.56 -0.62 0.64
C ALA A 55 13.54 0.46 -0.45
N GLU A 56 14.69 0.82 -0.98
CA GLU A 56 14.83 1.85 -2.02
C GLU A 56 14.14 1.48 -3.34
N LYS A 57 13.77 0.21 -3.51
CA LYS A 57 13.04 -0.24 -4.70
C LYS A 57 11.56 0.15 -4.66
N PHE A 58 11.09 0.60 -3.51
CA PHE A 58 9.72 1.07 -3.32
C PHE A 58 9.71 2.50 -2.81
N ASP A 59 8.60 3.19 -3.06
CA ASP A 59 8.30 4.42 -2.33
C ASP A 59 7.38 4.01 -1.19
N ILE A 60 7.68 4.44 0.02
CA ILE A 60 6.88 4.11 1.18
C ILE A 60 6.25 5.39 1.71
N VAL A 61 4.92 5.39 1.81
CA VAL A 61 4.17 6.50 2.39
C VAL A 61 3.65 6.03 3.75
N PRO A 62 4.19 6.55 4.84
CA PRO A 62 3.78 6.10 6.17
C PRO A 62 2.34 6.51 6.47
N THR A 63 1.59 5.60 7.05
CA THR A 63 0.25 5.86 7.54
C THR A 63 0.12 5.26 8.94
N THR A 64 -0.76 5.83 9.75
CA THR A 64 -0.88 5.46 11.17
C THR A 64 -2.19 4.78 11.53
N GLN A 65 -3.16 4.78 10.62
CA GLN A 65 -4.49 4.27 10.89
C GLN A 65 -4.91 3.23 9.87
N VAL A 66 -5.76 2.31 10.29
CA VAL A 66 -6.31 1.26 9.44
C VAL A 66 -7.81 1.28 9.55
N ILE A 67 -8.51 1.28 8.41
CA ILE A 67 -9.95 1.11 8.39
C ILE A 67 -10.24 -0.37 8.44
N GLU A 68 -10.88 -0.80 9.50
CA GLU A 68 -11.15 -2.21 9.73
C GLU A 68 -12.50 -2.62 9.21
N MET A 69 -12.69 -3.93 9.11
CA MET A 69 -13.89 -4.51 8.53
C MET A 69 -15.18 -4.08 9.22
N GLY A 70 -15.14 -3.87 10.53
CA GLY A 70 -16.30 -3.43 11.29
C GLY A 70 -16.61 -1.94 11.24
N ASP A 71 -15.72 -1.15 10.66
CA ASP A 71 -15.89 0.30 10.59
C ASP A 71 -16.97 0.69 9.59
N HIS A 72 -17.72 1.74 9.93
CA HIS A 72 -18.66 2.34 8.97
C HIS A 72 -17.85 3.03 7.87
N PRO A 73 -17.97 2.62 6.61
CA PRO A 73 -17.06 3.08 5.55
C PRO A 73 -16.97 4.60 5.42
N ALA A 74 -18.09 5.30 5.33
CA ALA A 74 -18.08 6.74 5.14
C ALA A 74 -17.51 7.47 6.35
N LYS A 75 -17.87 7.05 7.55
CA LYS A 75 -17.37 7.67 8.78
C LYS A 75 -15.89 7.39 8.98
N ALA A 76 -15.46 6.16 8.71
CA ALA A 76 -14.07 5.79 8.87
C ALA A 76 -13.17 6.54 7.87
N PHE A 77 -13.65 6.75 6.65
CA PHE A 77 -12.89 7.48 5.65
C PHE A 77 -12.59 8.91 6.12
N VAL A 78 -13.54 9.54 6.80
CA VAL A 78 -13.34 10.90 7.33
C VAL A 78 -12.55 10.89 8.63
N SER A 79 -12.94 10.04 9.60
CA SER A 79 -12.33 10.03 10.92
C SER A 79 -10.95 9.40 10.96
N LYS A 80 -10.67 8.48 10.04
CA LYS A 80 -9.35 7.85 9.92
C LYS A 80 -8.65 8.38 8.67
N ALA A 81 -8.47 9.68 8.61
CA ALA A 81 -7.87 10.35 7.46
C ALA A 81 -6.43 9.91 7.17
N ASP A 82 -5.72 9.39 8.16
CA ASP A 82 -4.37 8.87 7.99
C ASP A 82 -4.34 7.34 7.82
N SER A 83 -5.44 6.75 7.43
CA SER A 83 -5.44 5.33 7.08
C SER A 83 -4.80 5.13 5.71
N SER A 84 -4.21 3.95 5.51
CA SER A 84 -3.54 3.63 4.25
C SER A 84 -4.48 3.77 3.05
N ILE A 85 -5.72 3.35 3.18
CA ILE A 85 -6.68 3.43 2.08
C ILE A 85 -7.05 4.89 1.77
N THR A 86 -7.29 5.72 2.80
CA THR A 86 -7.64 7.12 2.60
C THR A 86 -6.50 7.91 1.98
N VAL A 87 -5.30 7.74 2.50
CA VAL A 87 -4.11 8.41 1.97
C VAL A 87 -3.86 7.99 0.53
N GLY A 88 -4.02 6.69 0.24
CA GLY A 88 -3.85 6.18 -1.11
C GLY A 88 -4.84 6.80 -2.10
N PHE A 89 -6.11 6.92 -1.73
CA PHE A 89 -7.10 7.56 -2.58
C PHE A 89 -6.81 9.04 -2.79
N ASN A 90 -6.32 9.73 -1.74
CA ASN A 90 -5.94 11.13 -1.88
C ASN A 90 -4.76 11.29 -2.84
N TYR A 91 -3.79 10.40 -2.78
CA TYR A 91 -2.66 10.40 -3.71
C TYR A 91 -3.12 10.20 -5.15
N LEU A 92 -4.08 9.30 -5.35
CA LEU A 92 -4.64 9.05 -6.67
C LEU A 92 -5.38 10.30 -7.19
N ALA A 93 -6.20 10.91 -6.33
CA ALA A 93 -6.95 12.11 -6.70
C ALA A 93 -6.03 13.29 -7.03
N GLU A 94 -4.89 13.38 -6.35
CA GLU A 94 -3.91 14.45 -6.59
C GLU A 94 -2.94 14.15 -7.73
N GLY A 95 -3.08 13.00 -8.36
CA GLY A 95 -2.20 12.61 -9.46
C GLY A 95 -0.81 12.15 -9.04
N LYS A 96 -0.60 11.88 -7.76
CA LYS A 96 0.70 11.41 -7.26
C LYS A 96 0.95 9.94 -7.53
N ILE A 97 -0.11 9.18 -7.77
CA ILE A 97 -0.04 7.81 -8.26
C ILE A 97 -1.00 7.66 -9.42
N ASP A 98 -0.74 6.72 -10.29
CA ASP A 98 -1.55 6.50 -11.49
C ASP A 98 -2.61 5.43 -11.29
N VAL A 99 -2.27 4.39 -10.53
CA VAL A 99 -3.17 3.27 -10.25
C VAL A 99 -3.04 2.92 -8.78
N LYS A 100 -4.16 2.60 -8.15
CA LYS A 100 -4.16 2.16 -6.77
C LYS A 100 -4.71 0.75 -6.66
N LYS A 101 -3.94 -0.12 -6.03
CA LYS A 101 -4.37 -1.44 -5.61
C LYS A 101 -4.39 -1.49 -4.10
N TYR A 102 -5.56 -1.41 -3.51
CA TYR A 102 -5.64 -1.40 -2.05
C TYR A 102 -5.77 -2.80 -1.44
N ASN A 103 -6.18 -3.76 -2.22
CA ASN A 103 -6.29 -5.13 -1.76
C ASN A 103 -6.27 -6.06 -2.95
N ALA A 104 -5.27 -6.91 -3.04
CA ALA A 104 -5.10 -7.80 -4.18
C ALA A 104 -6.29 -8.74 -4.37
N LEU A 105 -6.89 -9.19 -3.28
CA LEU A 105 -8.05 -10.08 -3.36
C LEU A 105 -9.29 -9.34 -3.82
N LYS A 106 -9.44 -8.09 -3.41
CA LYS A 106 -10.60 -7.29 -3.79
C LYS A 106 -10.49 -6.73 -5.19
N SER A 107 -9.33 -6.69 -5.76
CA SER A 107 -9.14 -6.19 -7.10
C SER A 107 -9.64 -7.14 -8.18
N LYS A 108 -10.10 -8.25 -7.78
CA LYS A 108 -10.61 -9.26 -8.69
C LYS A 108 -12.06 -9.00 -9.09
#